data_b06c20f86c54e2d17fee623924c768e4
#
_entry.id   b06c20f86c54e2d17fee623924c768e4
#
_cell.length_a   1.000
_cell.length_b   1.000
_cell.length_c   1.000
_cell.angle_alpha   90.00
_cell.angle_beta   90.00
_cell.angle_gamma   90.00
#
_symmetry.space_group_name_H-M   'P 1'
#
loop_
_entity.id
_entity.type
_entity.pdbx_description
1 polymer ?
#
loop_
_entity_poly.entity_id
_entity_poly.type
_entity_poly.pdbx_seq_one_letter_code
_entity_poly.pdbx_strand_id
1 'polypeptide(L)'
;MKIAIIGTGYVGLVSGVCLSDFGHTVVCVDKSEAKIAQLNSGHVPIYEPGLDVLLAKNAAAGRLSFTTSLSDAVDGAEAVFIAVGTPSRRGDGHADLSYVFAAAEEIGKALTGYAVVVIKSTVPVRTNRKVADIIRMARPEAEFDVASNPEFLREGAAIEDFMRPDRVVIGVEAERAKEVMAQIYRPLFLRDFPIV
;
A
#
# COMPACT_ATOMS: atom_id res chain seq x y z
N MET A 1 2.76 -13.94 -0.26
CA MET A 1 3.74 -12.84 -0.13
C MET A 1 3.44 -12.06 1.14
N LYS A 2 4.47 -11.50 1.80
CA LYS A 2 4.28 -10.52 2.89
C LYS A 2 4.25 -9.12 2.30
N ILE A 3 3.21 -8.36 2.61
CA ILE A 3 2.98 -7.00 2.11
C ILE A 3 2.78 -6.06 3.30
N ALA A 4 3.47 -4.92 3.30
CA ALA A 4 3.20 -3.83 4.25
C ALA A 4 2.41 -2.71 3.53
N ILE A 5 1.40 -2.15 4.21
CA ILE A 5 0.63 -1.00 3.75
C ILE A 5 0.83 0.15 4.72
N ILE A 6 1.44 1.23 4.27
CA ILE A 6 1.72 2.40 5.09
C ILE A 6 0.62 3.44 4.89
N GLY A 7 -0.19 3.62 5.92
CA GLY A 7 -1.41 4.43 5.93
C GLY A 7 -2.67 3.58 5.90
N THR A 8 -3.57 3.79 6.87
CA THR A 8 -4.89 3.14 6.95
C THR A 8 -6.02 4.14 6.71
N GLY A 9 -5.79 5.07 5.78
CA GLY A 9 -6.85 5.85 5.17
C GLY A 9 -7.74 4.98 4.28
N TYR A 10 -8.66 5.60 3.56
CA TYR A 10 -9.61 4.87 2.70
C TYR A 10 -8.89 3.91 1.74
N VAL A 11 -7.96 4.44 0.94
CA VAL A 11 -7.21 3.67 -0.07
C VAL A 11 -6.36 2.56 0.57
N GLY A 12 -5.62 2.89 1.64
CA GLY A 12 -4.73 1.92 2.28
C GLY A 12 -5.49 0.79 2.96
N LEU A 13 -6.59 1.10 3.65
CA LEU A 13 -7.38 0.09 4.35
C LEU A 13 -8.09 -0.84 3.36
N VAL A 14 -8.77 -0.30 2.34
CA VAL A 14 -9.43 -1.12 1.31
C VAL A 14 -8.41 -1.99 0.58
N SER A 15 -7.27 -1.40 0.16
CA SER A 15 -6.20 -2.16 -0.51
C SER A 15 -5.65 -3.29 0.36
N GLY A 16 -5.38 -3.00 1.64
CA GLY A 16 -4.86 -4.00 2.57
C GLY A 16 -5.81 -5.17 2.79
N VAL A 17 -7.09 -4.88 2.99
CA VAL A 17 -8.13 -5.90 3.15
C VAL A 17 -8.29 -6.74 1.87
N CYS A 18 -8.36 -6.11 0.69
CA CYS A 18 -8.51 -6.83 -0.57
C CYS A 18 -7.27 -7.67 -0.93
N LEU A 19 -6.05 -7.15 -0.71
CA LEU A 19 -4.82 -7.91 -0.92
C LEU A 19 -4.72 -9.10 0.05
N SER A 20 -5.20 -8.97 1.29
CA SER A 20 -5.27 -10.10 2.22
C SER A 20 -6.29 -11.15 1.77
N ASP A 21 -7.39 -10.74 1.12
CA ASP A 21 -8.39 -11.65 0.55
C ASP A 21 -7.86 -12.37 -0.71
N PHE A 22 -6.88 -11.81 -1.40
CA PHE A 22 -6.11 -12.50 -2.45
C PHE A 22 -5.18 -13.60 -1.91
N GLY A 23 -5.02 -13.70 -0.59
CA GLY A 23 -4.20 -14.72 0.06
C GLY A 23 -2.80 -14.23 0.46
N HIS A 24 -2.51 -12.95 0.38
CA HIS A 24 -1.27 -12.37 0.90
C HIS A 24 -1.33 -12.18 2.41
N THR A 25 -0.17 -12.21 3.06
CA THR A 25 -0.05 -11.77 4.46
C THR A 25 0.18 -10.26 4.47
N VAL A 26 -0.77 -9.50 4.97
CA VAL A 26 -0.77 -8.04 4.92
C VAL A 26 -0.68 -7.44 6.31
N VAL A 27 0.26 -6.52 6.50
CA VAL A 27 0.39 -5.71 7.72
C VAL A 27 0.12 -4.25 7.37
N CYS A 28 -0.94 -3.69 7.92
CA CYS A 28 -1.30 -2.29 7.72
C CYS A 28 -0.77 -1.44 8.88
N VAL A 29 -0.13 -0.31 8.54
CA VAL A 29 0.52 0.59 9.50
C VAL A 29 -0.17 1.95 9.49
N ASP A 30 -0.44 2.50 10.67
CA ASP A 30 -0.85 3.89 10.83
C ASP A 30 -0.22 4.48 12.11
N LYS A 31 0.12 5.76 12.10
CA LYS A 31 0.69 6.45 13.26
C LYS A 31 -0.34 6.69 14.38
N SER A 32 -1.63 6.60 14.09
CA SER A 32 -2.71 6.80 15.03
C SER A 32 -2.98 5.53 15.84
N GLU A 33 -2.51 5.49 17.09
CA GLU A 33 -2.78 4.38 18.02
C GLU A 33 -4.29 4.13 18.18
N ALA A 34 -5.09 5.20 18.24
CA ALA A 34 -6.55 5.08 18.37
C ALA A 34 -7.17 4.37 17.17
N LYS A 35 -6.70 4.67 15.94
CA LYS A 35 -7.18 4.02 14.72
C LYS A 35 -6.75 2.56 14.67
N ILE A 36 -5.52 2.25 15.03
CA ILE A 36 -5.00 0.88 15.10
C ILE A 36 -5.76 0.05 16.16
N ALA A 37 -6.06 0.64 17.32
CA ALA A 37 -6.87 -0.02 18.34
C ALA A 37 -8.29 -0.35 17.86
N GLN A 38 -8.94 0.58 17.13
CA GLN A 38 -10.24 0.35 16.51
C GLN A 38 -10.18 -0.81 15.49
N LEU A 39 -9.20 -0.79 14.58
CA LEU A 39 -9.04 -1.84 13.57
C LEU A 39 -8.76 -3.21 14.19
N ASN A 40 -7.91 -3.27 15.24
CA ASN A 40 -7.63 -4.50 15.97
C ASN A 40 -8.85 -5.03 16.75
N SER A 41 -9.79 -4.16 17.12
CA SER A 41 -11.09 -4.58 17.70
C SER A 41 -12.13 -4.96 16.65
N GLY A 42 -11.77 -4.95 15.36
CA GLY A 42 -12.68 -5.25 14.24
C GLY A 42 -13.58 -4.09 13.82
N HIS A 43 -13.34 -2.89 14.36
CA HIS A 43 -14.11 -1.70 13.99
C HIS A 43 -13.47 -0.97 12.81
N VAL A 44 -14.22 -0.82 11.72
CA VAL A 44 -13.78 -0.14 10.49
C VAL A 44 -14.10 1.35 10.59
N PRO A 45 -13.09 2.26 10.59
CA PRO A 45 -13.33 3.70 10.79
C PRO A 45 -13.73 4.45 9.51
N ILE A 46 -14.10 3.74 8.46
CA ILE A 46 -14.55 4.29 7.17
C ILE A 46 -15.84 3.60 6.74
N TYR A 47 -16.63 4.28 5.92
CA TYR A 47 -17.82 3.67 5.32
C TYR A 47 -17.48 3.03 3.97
N GLU A 48 -17.46 1.70 3.93
CA GLU A 48 -17.37 0.92 2.70
C GLU A 48 -18.15 -0.39 2.89
N PRO A 49 -19.23 -0.64 2.13
CA PRO A 49 -20.07 -1.82 2.29
C PRO A 49 -19.29 -3.14 2.19
N GLY A 50 -19.39 -3.99 3.21
CA GLY A 50 -18.74 -5.30 3.24
C GLY A 50 -17.27 -5.32 3.65
N LEU A 51 -16.65 -4.16 3.90
CA LEU A 51 -15.25 -4.09 4.32
C LEU A 51 -15.04 -4.69 5.71
N ASP A 52 -15.98 -4.50 6.62
CA ASP A 52 -16.01 -5.09 7.96
C ASP A 52 -15.99 -6.63 7.92
N VAL A 53 -16.81 -7.21 7.05
CA VAL A 53 -16.88 -8.67 6.86
C VAL A 53 -15.58 -9.22 6.32
N LEU A 54 -14.99 -8.59 5.29
CA LEU A 54 -13.72 -9.01 4.72
C LEU A 54 -12.56 -8.83 5.69
N LEU A 55 -12.54 -7.72 6.44
CA LEU A 55 -11.53 -7.46 7.49
C LEU A 55 -11.58 -8.57 8.54
N ALA A 56 -12.76 -8.85 9.11
CA ALA A 56 -12.92 -9.87 10.14
C ALA A 56 -12.51 -11.26 9.64
N LYS A 57 -12.91 -11.65 8.42
CA LYS A 57 -12.52 -12.90 7.76
C LYS A 57 -11.00 -13.03 7.65
N ASN A 58 -10.32 -12.00 7.17
CA ASN A 58 -8.88 -12.06 6.91
C ASN A 58 -8.04 -11.92 8.17
N ALA A 59 -8.49 -11.15 9.16
CA ALA A 59 -7.87 -11.07 10.47
C ALA A 59 -7.98 -12.42 11.21
N ALA A 60 -9.15 -13.05 11.22
CA ALA A 60 -9.34 -14.38 11.81
C ALA A 60 -8.49 -15.46 11.12
N ALA A 61 -8.23 -15.34 9.83
CA ALA A 61 -7.36 -16.24 9.08
C ALA A 61 -5.85 -15.94 9.24
N GLY A 62 -5.47 -14.94 10.04
CA GLY A 62 -4.09 -14.54 10.26
C GLY A 62 -3.41 -13.89 9.05
N ARG A 63 -4.17 -13.48 8.04
CA ARG A 63 -3.64 -12.84 6.84
C ARG A 63 -3.62 -11.31 6.89
N LEU A 64 -4.34 -10.70 7.83
CA LEU A 64 -4.42 -9.25 7.99
C LEU A 64 -4.16 -8.87 9.43
N SER A 65 -3.26 -7.91 9.64
CA SER A 65 -2.96 -7.36 10.95
C SER A 65 -2.69 -5.86 10.87
N PHE A 66 -2.75 -5.17 12.01
CA PHE A 66 -2.62 -3.73 12.12
C PHE A 66 -1.62 -3.38 13.22
N THR A 67 -0.72 -2.43 12.96
CA THR A 67 0.32 -2.00 13.90
C THR A 67 0.66 -0.53 13.75
N THR A 68 1.22 0.07 14.79
CA THR A 68 1.87 1.39 14.71
C THR A 68 3.36 1.29 14.37
N SER A 69 3.96 0.10 14.44
CA SER A 69 5.37 -0.15 14.16
C SER A 69 5.59 -0.38 12.67
N LEU A 70 6.14 0.63 11.99
CA LEU A 70 6.51 0.52 10.57
C LEU A 70 7.64 -0.50 10.38
N SER A 71 8.63 -0.53 11.28
CA SER A 71 9.76 -1.46 11.20
C SER A 71 9.31 -2.92 11.20
N ASP A 72 8.37 -3.29 12.11
CA ASP A 72 7.89 -4.67 12.21
C ASP A 72 7.08 -5.08 10.96
N ALA A 73 6.36 -4.13 10.38
CA ALA A 73 5.59 -4.38 9.16
C ALA A 73 6.50 -4.57 7.94
N VAL A 74 7.55 -3.75 7.82
CA VAL A 74 8.47 -3.74 6.67
C VAL A 74 9.47 -4.89 6.75
N ASP A 75 9.82 -5.36 7.95
CA ASP A 75 10.76 -6.48 8.11
C ASP A 75 10.30 -7.73 7.34
N GLY A 76 11.10 -8.18 6.38
CA GLY A 76 10.80 -9.30 5.49
C GLY A 76 9.60 -9.09 4.54
N ALA A 77 9.10 -7.86 4.36
CA ALA A 77 8.08 -7.56 3.37
C ALA A 77 8.68 -7.58 1.95
N GLU A 78 8.00 -8.25 1.03
CA GLU A 78 8.36 -8.31 -0.40
C GLU A 78 7.85 -7.08 -1.17
N ALA A 79 6.78 -6.46 -0.66
CA ALA A 79 6.27 -5.18 -1.18
C ALA A 79 5.82 -4.28 -0.03
N VAL A 80 6.09 -2.98 -0.16
CA VAL A 80 5.72 -1.94 0.81
C VAL A 80 4.94 -0.85 0.08
N PHE A 81 3.63 -0.78 0.32
CA PHE A 81 2.76 0.20 -0.30
C PHE A 81 2.70 1.49 0.51
N ILE A 82 2.98 2.61 -0.13
CA ILE A 82 2.76 3.95 0.42
C ILE A 82 1.35 4.38 0.01
N ALA A 83 0.44 4.37 0.97
CA ALA A 83 -0.98 4.74 0.81
C ALA A 83 -1.37 5.86 1.78
N VAL A 84 -0.45 6.78 2.03
CA VAL A 84 -0.67 7.96 2.87
C VAL A 84 -1.40 9.06 2.11
N GLY A 85 -2.11 9.94 2.84
CA GLY A 85 -2.82 11.06 2.22
C GLY A 85 -1.87 12.04 1.52
N THR A 86 -2.33 12.63 0.42
CA THR A 86 -1.67 13.70 -0.32
C THR A 86 -2.61 14.92 -0.41
N PRO A 87 -2.90 15.59 0.72
CA PRO A 87 -3.86 16.69 0.72
C PRO A 87 -3.35 17.84 -0.16
N SER A 88 -4.28 18.63 -0.70
CA SER A 88 -3.93 19.83 -1.43
C SER A 88 -3.35 20.89 -0.48
N ARG A 89 -2.23 21.49 -0.86
CA ARG A 89 -1.65 22.61 -0.11
C ARG A 89 -2.55 23.84 -0.17
N ARG A 90 -2.66 24.54 0.95
CA ARG A 90 -3.35 25.81 0.98
C ARG A 90 -2.50 26.85 0.20
N GLY A 91 -3.09 27.45 -0.83
CA GLY A 91 -2.50 28.57 -1.58
C GLY A 91 -2.14 28.26 -3.02
N ASP A 92 -1.48 27.14 -3.32
CA ASP A 92 -1.05 26.77 -4.68
C ASP A 92 -1.81 25.59 -5.29
N GLY A 93 -2.63 24.89 -4.50
CA GLY A 93 -3.42 23.74 -4.96
C GLY A 93 -2.59 22.47 -5.28
N HIS A 94 -1.27 22.51 -5.13
CA HIS A 94 -0.42 21.34 -5.34
C HIS A 94 -0.58 20.30 -4.23
N ALA A 95 -0.37 19.03 -4.57
CA ALA A 95 -0.37 17.95 -3.59
C ALA A 95 0.77 18.12 -2.56
N ASP A 96 0.45 17.96 -1.27
CA ASP A 96 1.45 17.89 -0.23
C ASP A 96 2.04 16.47 -0.17
N LEU A 97 3.29 16.36 -0.59
CA LEU A 97 4.02 15.08 -0.63
C LEU A 97 4.86 14.81 0.63
N SER A 98 4.78 15.68 1.64
CA SER A 98 5.58 15.54 2.86
C SER A 98 5.36 14.20 3.55
N TYR A 99 4.11 13.71 3.59
CA TYR A 99 3.78 12.40 4.16
C TYR A 99 4.37 11.24 3.34
N VAL A 100 4.37 11.36 2.01
CA VAL A 100 4.97 10.34 1.12
C VAL A 100 6.48 10.27 1.35
N PHE A 101 7.15 11.42 1.45
CA PHE A 101 8.60 11.48 1.65
C PHE A 101 9.01 11.04 3.06
N ALA A 102 8.25 11.39 4.08
CA ALA A 102 8.48 10.89 5.43
C ALA A 102 8.32 9.36 5.51
N ALA A 103 7.29 8.80 4.87
CA ALA A 103 7.11 7.36 4.78
C ALA A 103 8.28 6.69 4.04
N ALA A 104 8.75 7.28 2.93
CA ALA A 104 9.89 6.77 2.17
C ALA A 104 11.17 6.72 3.01
N GLU A 105 11.44 7.76 3.81
CA GLU A 105 12.60 7.80 4.71
C GLU A 105 12.51 6.72 5.80
N GLU A 106 11.35 6.59 6.45
CA GLU A 106 11.11 5.57 7.48
C GLU A 106 11.23 4.15 6.90
N ILE A 107 10.68 3.90 5.69
CA ILE A 107 10.82 2.63 4.96
C ILE A 107 12.29 2.34 4.69
N GLY A 108 13.05 3.31 4.16
CA GLY A 108 14.47 3.13 3.87
C GLY A 108 15.26 2.66 5.09
N LYS A 109 15.00 3.24 6.26
CA LYS A 109 15.64 2.86 7.52
C LYS A 109 15.25 1.43 7.98
N ALA A 110 14.04 0.97 7.63
CA ALA A 110 13.46 -0.29 8.08
C ALA A 110 13.69 -1.48 7.15
N LEU A 111 14.06 -1.26 5.88
CA LEU A 111 14.28 -2.34 4.92
C LEU A 111 15.39 -3.29 5.39
N THR A 112 15.11 -4.59 5.47
CA THR A 112 16.06 -5.64 5.87
C THR A 112 16.50 -6.53 4.70
N GLY A 113 15.81 -6.46 3.57
CA GLY A 113 16.08 -7.20 2.34
C GLY A 113 15.46 -6.49 1.14
N TYR A 114 15.47 -7.16 -0.01
CA TYR A 114 14.85 -6.61 -1.21
C TYR A 114 13.34 -6.48 -1.05
N ALA A 115 12.81 -5.31 -1.39
CA ALA A 115 11.38 -5.06 -1.48
C ALA A 115 11.04 -4.11 -2.64
N VAL A 116 9.83 -4.23 -3.17
CA VAL A 116 9.28 -3.23 -4.08
C VAL A 116 8.52 -2.19 -3.26
N VAL A 117 8.97 -0.94 -3.28
CA VAL A 117 8.27 0.20 -2.66
C VAL A 117 7.26 0.76 -3.65
N VAL A 118 6.00 0.60 -3.36
CA VAL A 118 4.88 0.89 -4.27
C VAL A 118 4.18 2.17 -3.86
N ILE A 119 4.15 3.17 -4.72
CA ILE A 119 3.38 4.40 -4.49
C ILE A 119 1.95 4.17 -4.99
N LYS A 120 1.03 4.05 -4.04
CA LYS A 120 -0.42 3.90 -4.30
C LYS A 120 -1.12 5.25 -4.34
N SER A 121 -0.63 6.22 -3.59
CA SER A 121 -1.15 7.58 -3.56
C SER A 121 -1.03 8.24 -4.94
N THR A 122 -2.00 9.09 -5.29
CA THR A 122 -1.94 9.91 -6.50
C THR A 122 -0.89 11.00 -6.33
N VAL A 123 0.15 10.96 -7.16
CA VAL A 123 1.32 11.83 -7.04
C VAL A 123 1.75 12.37 -8.41
N PRO A 124 2.39 13.56 -8.47
CA PRO A 124 2.96 14.09 -9.69
C PRO A 124 4.03 13.20 -10.32
N VAL A 125 4.22 13.37 -11.63
CA VAL A 125 5.30 12.72 -12.40
C VAL A 125 6.66 12.94 -11.72
N ARG A 126 7.56 11.95 -11.75
CA ARG A 126 8.89 11.92 -11.12
C ARG A 126 8.91 11.74 -9.59
N THR A 127 7.77 11.65 -8.92
CA THR A 127 7.74 11.37 -7.47
C THR A 127 8.43 10.05 -7.13
N ASN A 128 8.30 9.02 -7.99
CA ASN A 128 8.98 7.73 -7.81
C ASN A 128 10.50 7.87 -7.69
N ARG A 129 11.13 8.68 -8.54
CA ARG A 129 12.57 8.92 -8.48
C ARG A 129 12.97 9.61 -7.19
N LYS A 130 12.18 10.59 -6.76
CA LYS A 130 12.44 11.30 -5.50
C LYS A 130 12.29 10.38 -4.30
N VAL A 131 11.30 9.49 -4.30
CA VAL A 131 11.15 8.45 -3.28
C VAL A 131 12.37 7.51 -3.27
N ALA A 132 12.84 7.07 -4.44
CA ALA A 132 14.04 6.26 -4.55
C ALA A 132 15.28 6.96 -3.99
N ASP A 133 15.47 8.25 -4.29
CA ASP A 133 16.59 9.04 -3.77
C ASP A 133 16.53 9.16 -2.24
N ILE A 134 15.34 9.41 -1.67
CA ILE A 134 15.15 9.50 -0.21
C ILE A 134 15.50 8.19 0.47
N ILE A 135 15.04 7.04 -0.08
CA ILE A 135 15.37 5.72 0.48
C ILE A 135 16.88 5.47 0.42
N ARG A 136 17.54 5.76 -0.71
CA ARG A 136 19.00 5.62 -0.85
C ARG A 136 19.77 6.53 0.10
N MET A 137 19.29 7.74 0.35
CA MET A 137 19.89 8.65 1.33
C MET A 137 19.72 8.14 2.76
N ALA A 138 18.57 7.55 3.09
CA ALA A 138 18.29 6.99 4.42
C ALA A 138 19.09 5.70 4.67
N ARG A 139 19.32 4.89 3.62
CA ARG A 139 20.05 3.63 3.67
C ARG A 139 20.69 3.31 2.31
N PRO A 140 21.95 3.71 2.12
CA PRO A 140 22.65 3.54 0.82
C PRO A 140 22.74 2.09 0.33
N GLU A 141 22.81 1.13 1.24
CA GLU A 141 22.90 -0.31 0.95
C GLU A 141 21.56 -1.02 0.79
N ALA A 142 20.43 -0.29 0.88
CA ALA A 142 19.11 -0.91 0.73
C ALA A 142 18.90 -1.48 -0.67
N GLU A 143 18.42 -2.72 -0.73
CA GLU A 143 18.01 -3.37 -1.97
C GLU A 143 16.51 -3.14 -2.20
N PHE A 144 16.17 -2.33 -3.17
CA PHE A 144 14.77 -2.03 -3.49
C PHE A 144 14.59 -1.52 -4.91
N ASP A 145 13.37 -1.64 -5.40
CA ASP A 145 12.88 -0.92 -6.58
C ASP A 145 11.65 -0.11 -6.21
N VAL A 146 11.32 0.90 -7.03
CA VAL A 146 10.12 1.71 -6.83
C VAL A 146 9.14 1.47 -7.96
N ALA A 147 7.87 1.23 -7.59
CA ALA A 147 6.76 1.11 -8.51
C ALA A 147 5.72 2.20 -8.27
N SER A 148 5.01 2.62 -9.31
CA SER A 148 3.74 3.34 -9.19
C SER A 148 2.59 2.40 -9.48
N ASN A 149 1.55 2.48 -8.67
CA ASN A 149 0.34 1.70 -8.83
C ASN A 149 -0.85 2.55 -8.39
N PRO A 150 -1.24 3.56 -9.20
CA PRO A 150 -2.37 4.41 -8.88
C PRO A 150 -3.65 3.58 -8.73
N GLU A 151 -4.55 4.07 -7.90
CA GLU A 151 -5.85 3.48 -7.67
C GLU A 151 -6.95 4.23 -8.43
N PHE A 152 -8.07 3.58 -8.64
CA PHE A 152 -9.27 4.12 -9.28
C PHE A 152 -10.52 3.75 -8.48
N LEU A 153 -10.41 3.79 -7.14
CA LEU A 153 -11.43 3.34 -6.20
C LEU A 153 -12.49 4.42 -6.00
N ARG A 154 -13.76 4.06 -6.13
CA ARG A 154 -14.90 4.92 -5.80
C ARG A 154 -15.36 4.64 -4.38
N GLU A 155 -15.50 5.68 -3.57
CA GLU A 155 -16.05 5.53 -2.22
C GLU A 155 -17.45 4.91 -2.25
N GLY A 156 -17.67 3.86 -1.44
CA GLY A 156 -18.89 3.07 -1.42
C GLY A 156 -18.98 1.91 -2.42
N ALA A 157 -17.99 1.78 -3.32
CA ALA A 157 -17.87 0.68 -4.28
C ALA A 157 -16.42 0.21 -4.46
N ALA A 158 -15.53 0.59 -3.55
CA ALA A 158 -14.09 0.41 -3.70
C ALA A 158 -13.67 -1.06 -3.63
N ILE A 159 -14.36 -1.90 -2.86
CA ILE A 159 -14.11 -3.34 -2.85
C ILE A 159 -14.37 -3.93 -4.23
N GLU A 160 -15.49 -3.58 -4.87
CA GLU A 160 -15.80 -4.08 -6.20
C GLU A 160 -14.81 -3.57 -7.24
N ASP A 161 -14.47 -2.28 -7.19
CA ASP A 161 -13.45 -1.67 -8.07
C ASP A 161 -12.07 -2.33 -7.90
N PHE A 162 -11.69 -2.73 -6.69
CA PHE A 162 -10.44 -3.42 -6.44
C PHE A 162 -10.44 -4.88 -6.88
N MET A 163 -11.57 -5.59 -6.62
CA MET A 163 -11.70 -7.02 -6.90
C MET A 163 -12.04 -7.32 -8.36
N ARG A 164 -12.58 -6.33 -9.09
CA ARG A 164 -13.00 -6.43 -10.50
C ARG A 164 -12.64 -5.15 -11.24
N PRO A 165 -11.36 -4.76 -11.29
CA PRO A 165 -10.95 -3.53 -11.96
C PRO A 165 -11.06 -3.67 -13.47
N ASP A 166 -11.33 -2.59 -14.19
CA ASP A 166 -11.22 -2.57 -15.64
C ASP A 166 -9.76 -2.81 -16.08
N ARG A 167 -8.81 -2.33 -15.29
CA ARG A 167 -7.36 -2.51 -15.49
C ARG A 167 -6.58 -2.25 -14.20
N VAL A 168 -5.40 -2.84 -14.09
CA VAL A 168 -4.40 -2.48 -13.08
C VAL A 168 -3.24 -1.77 -13.78
N VAL A 169 -2.96 -0.54 -13.37
CA VAL A 169 -1.84 0.25 -13.92
C VAL A 169 -0.62 0.10 -13.03
N ILE A 170 0.51 -0.31 -13.62
CA ILE A 170 1.78 -0.50 -12.90
C ILE A 170 2.89 0.18 -13.70
N GLY A 171 3.54 1.16 -13.09
CA GLY A 171 4.73 1.80 -13.64
C GLY A 171 5.98 1.33 -12.89
N VAL A 172 6.90 0.65 -13.57
CA VAL A 172 8.16 0.13 -13.04
C VAL A 172 9.30 0.38 -14.01
N GLU A 173 10.54 0.48 -13.51
CA GLU A 173 11.76 0.58 -14.35
C GLU A 173 12.53 -0.76 -14.38
N ALA A 174 12.35 -1.65 -13.37
CA ALA A 174 13.06 -2.92 -13.24
C ALA A 174 12.15 -4.13 -13.50
N GLU A 175 12.65 -5.13 -14.24
CA GLU A 175 11.89 -6.36 -14.52
C GLU A 175 11.56 -7.13 -13.22
N ARG A 176 12.50 -7.16 -12.26
CA ARG A 176 12.28 -7.78 -10.95
C ARG A 176 11.07 -7.18 -10.21
N ALA A 177 10.92 -5.85 -10.25
CA ALA A 177 9.77 -5.16 -9.67
C ALA A 177 8.47 -5.53 -10.40
N LYS A 178 8.51 -5.64 -11.73
CA LYS A 178 7.37 -6.06 -12.54
C LYS A 178 6.90 -7.47 -12.17
N GLU A 179 7.84 -8.41 -11.98
CA GLU A 179 7.51 -9.76 -11.56
C GLU A 179 6.81 -9.80 -10.19
N VAL A 180 7.33 -9.03 -9.21
CA VAL A 180 6.71 -8.93 -7.89
C VAL A 180 5.30 -8.33 -7.99
N MET A 181 5.14 -7.24 -8.74
CA MET A 181 3.84 -6.62 -8.93
C MET A 181 2.84 -7.53 -9.64
N ALA A 182 3.28 -8.28 -10.66
CA ALA A 182 2.46 -9.28 -11.34
C ALA A 182 2.01 -10.40 -10.39
N GLN A 183 2.88 -10.85 -9.47
CA GLN A 183 2.52 -11.84 -8.46
C GLN A 183 1.48 -11.32 -7.46
N ILE A 184 1.57 -10.06 -7.06
CA ILE A 184 0.61 -9.42 -6.15
C ILE A 184 -0.81 -9.45 -6.74
N TYR A 185 -0.93 -9.12 -8.02
CA TYR A 185 -2.22 -9.05 -8.72
C TYR A 185 -2.60 -10.32 -9.47
N ARG A 186 -1.80 -11.41 -9.34
CA ARG A 186 -2.06 -12.69 -10.02
C ARG A 186 -3.51 -13.20 -9.87
N PRO A 187 -4.19 -13.10 -8.72
CA PRO A 187 -5.58 -13.54 -8.59
C PRO A 187 -6.55 -12.86 -9.54
N LEU A 188 -6.25 -11.66 -10.02
CA LEU A 188 -7.06 -10.96 -11.02
C LEU A 188 -6.90 -11.54 -12.43
N PHE A 189 -5.71 -12.09 -12.79
CA PHE A 189 -5.49 -12.71 -14.10
C PHE A 189 -6.37 -13.93 -14.36
N LEU A 190 -6.78 -14.63 -13.32
CA LEU A 190 -7.73 -15.75 -13.44
C LEU A 190 -9.12 -15.30 -13.91
N ARG A 191 -9.33 -13.99 -14.04
CA ARG A 191 -10.57 -13.35 -14.46
C ARG A 191 -10.42 -12.45 -15.71
N ASP A 192 -9.31 -12.59 -16.47
CA ASP A 192 -9.01 -11.86 -17.72
C ASP A 192 -8.94 -10.31 -17.58
N PHE A 193 -8.43 -9.79 -16.48
CA PHE A 193 -8.18 -8.35 -16.34
C PHE A 193 -6.79 -7.94 -16.86
N PRO A 194 -6.66 -6.92 -17.73
CA PRO A 194 -5.37 -6.48 -18.23
C PRO A 194 -4.54 -5.73 -17.16
N ILE A 195 -3.23 -6.03 -17.12
CA ILE A 195 -2.23 -5.18 -16.45
C ILE A 195 -1.52 -4.36 -17.52
N VAL A 196 -1.44 -3.06 -17.31
CA VAL A 196 -0.87 -2.07 -18.24
C VAL A 196 0.23 -1.27 -17.53
#